data_d2065e744a6f14690f55fa494444a4cb
#
_entry.id   d2065e744a6f14690f55fa494444a4cb
#
_cell.length_a   1.000
_cell.length_b   1.000
_cell.length_c   1.000
_cell.angle_alpha   90.00
_cell.angle_beta   90.00
_cell.angle_gamma   90.00
#
_symmetry.space_group_name_H-M   'P 1'
#
loop_
_entity.id
_entity.type
_entity.pdbx_description
1 polymer ?
#
loop_
_entity_poly.entity_id
_entity_poly.type
_entity_poly.pdbx_seq_one_letter_code
_entity_poly.pdbx_strand_id
1 'polypeptide(L)'
;EADKNLVLTKLDNEVNDLKNIVNENKNDPKKVMFILGMESGSPTVGGIGTSADGFIKMTGGINVMDSFEGWKPVSTESIIEASPDFIIISNRGLSSFKTVEKLGQHPTLVFTPASKENNIIAMDGMAMLGFGPRTITSAKEVAQRYLSENE
;
A
#
# COMPACT_ATOMS: atom_id res chain seq x y z
N GLU A 1 -23.10 16.00 -21.33
CA GLU A 1 -22.34 16.98 -20.54
C GLU A 1 -22.64 16.93 -19.04
N ALA A 2 -23.91 16.72 -18.65
CA ALA A 2 -24.29 16.60 -17.24
C ALA A 2 -23.59 15.43 -16.56
N ASP A 3 -23.47 14.29 -17.24
CA ASP A 3 -22.78 13.09 -16.71
C ASP A 3 -21.30 13.33 -16.52
N LYS A 4 -20.67 14.05 -17.45
CA LYS A 4 -19.25 14.39 -17.38
C LYS A 4 -18.96 15.31 -16.19
N ASN A 5 -19.82 16.33 -15.97
CA ASN A 5 -19.67 17.23 -14.84
C ASN A 5 -19.89 16.51 -13.51
N LEU A 6 -20.83 15.57 -13.46
CA LEU A 6 -21.11 14.79 -12.27
C LEU A 6 -19.91 13.90 -11.89
N VAL A 7 -19.28 13.25 -12.87
CA VAL A 7 -18.09 12.42 -12.65
C VAL A 7 -16.92 13.26 -12.15
N LEU A 8 -16.66 14.44 -12.75
CA LEU A 8 -15.60 15.34 -12.33
C LEU A 8 -15.82 15.85 -10.90
N THR A 9 -17.06 16.19 -10.54
CA THR A 9 -17.40 16.64 -9.19
C THR A 9 -17.15 15.54 -8.16
N LYS A 10 -17.54 14.30 -8.49
CA LYS A 10 -17.33 13.14 -7.62
C LYS A 10 -15.84 12.89 -7.40
N LEU A 11 -15.03 12.97 -8.47
CA LEU A 11 -13.60 12.80 -8.41
C LEU A 11 -12.95 13.89 -7.54
N ASP A 12 -13.37 15.14 -7.71
CA ASP A 12 -12.87 16.26 -6.92
C ASP A 12 -13.18 16.06 -5.43
N ASN A 13 -14.36 15.56 -5.11
CA ASN A 13 -14.75 15.26 -3.73
C ASN A 13 -13.88 14.17 -3.13
N GLU A 14 -13.58 13.11 -3.89
CA GLU A 14 -12.71 12.02 -3.43
C GLU A 14 -11.27 12.49 -3.20
N VAL A 15 -10.75 13.35 -4.09
CA VAL A 15 -9.42 13.96 -3.93
C VAL A 15 -9.37 14.80 -2.66
N ASN A 16 -10.40 15.61 -2.40
CA ASN A 16 -10.47 16.44 -1.20
C ASN A 16 -10.57 15.59 0.06
N ASP A 17 -11.38 14.54 0.04
CA ASP A 17 -11.48 13.60 1.15
C ASP A 17 -10.14 12.95 1.45
N LEU A 18 -9.42 12.52 0.41
CA LEU A 18 -8.10 11.92 0.55
C LEU A 18 -7.11 12.91 1.18
N LYS A 19 -7.10 14.16 0.71
CA LYS A 19 -6.22 15.19 1.26
C LYS A 19 -6.49 15.43 2.75
N ASN A 20 -7.77 15.44 3.15
CA ASN A 20 -8.15 15.62 4.52
C ASN A 20 -7.67 14.46 5.40
N ILE A 21 -7.84 13.22 4.93
CA ILE A 21 -7.40 12.03 5.66
C ILE A 21 -5.87 12.01 5.78
N VAL A 22 -5.15 12.32 4.70
CA VAL A 22 -3.68 12.40 4.70
C VAL A 22 -3.21 13.46 5.69
N ASN A 23 -3.89 14.61 5.75
CA ASN A 23 -3.55 15.67 6.68
C ASN A 23 -3.74 15.23 8.14
N GLU A 24 -4.77 14.44 8.43
CA GLU A 24 -4.98 13.87 9.76
C GLU A 24 -3.85 12.92 10.17
N ASN A 25 -3.24 12.23 9.22
CA ASN A 25 -2.16 11.28 9.45
C ASN A 25 -0.76 11.90 9.47
N LYS A 26 -0.61 13.18 9.15
CA LYS A 26 0.72 13.76 8.88
C LYS A 26 1.67 13.76 10.07
N ASN A 27 1.14 13.72 11.29
CA ASN A 27 1.95 13.72 12.52
C ASN A 27 2.42 12.32 12.92
N ASP A 28 1.81 11.28 12.32
CA ASP A 28 2.17 9.88 12.56
C ASP A 28 2.06 9.08 11.27
N PRO A 29 2.92 9.36 10.30
CA PRO A 29 2.87 8.67 9.02
C PRO A 29 3.25 7.20 9.20
N LYS A 30 2.48 6.30 8.58
CA LYS A 30 2.72 4.87 8.67
C LYS A 30 3.81 4.44 7.69
N LYS A 31 4.62 3.49 8.12
CA LYS A 31 5.63 2.86 7.27
C LYS A 31 4.99 1.76 6.44
N VAL A 32 5.15 1.83 5.13
CA VAL A 32 4.44 0.96 4.20
C VAL A 32 5.41 0.28 3.25
N MET A 33 5.13 -1.00 2.96
CA MET A 33 5.86 -1.77 1.97
C MET A 33 4.87 -2.32 0.96
N PHE A 34 5.16 -2.18 -0.33
CA PHE A 34 4.31 -2.70 -1.40
C PHE A 34 4.97 -3.94 -2.01
N ILE A 35 4.27 -5.06 -1.97
CA ILE A 35 4.73 -6.34 -2.54
C ILE A 35 4.03 -6.58 -3.87
N LEU A 36 4.81 -6.75 -4.96
CA LEU A 36 4.27 -7.13 -6.25
C LEU A 36 3.95 -8.62 -6.29
N GLY A 37 4.81 -9.44 -5.72
CA GLY A 37 4.64 -10.88 -5.66
C GLY A 37 5.74 -11.52 -4.84
N MET A 38 5.59 -12.83 -4.60
CA MET A 38 6.52 -13.62 -3.78
C MET A 38 7.18 -14.71 -4.64
N GLU A 39 7.96 -14.29 -5.62
CA GLU A 39 8.64 -15.24 -6.50
C GLU A 39 9.85 -15.85 -5.80
N SER A 40 9.99 -17.18 -5.92
CA SER A 40 11.13 -17.92 -5.34
C SER A 40 11.30 -17.72 -3.83
N GLY A 41 10.20 -17.44 -3.13
CA GLY A 41 10.22 -17.29 -1.68
C GLY A 41 10.68 -15.93 -1.17
N SER A 42 11.04 -15.02 -2.05
CA SER A 42 11.43 -13.65 -1.69
C SER A 42 10.43 -12.64 -2.24
N PRO A 43 9.99 -11.68 -1.44
CA PRO A 43 9.07 -10.67 -1.95
C PRO A 43 9.78 -9.70 -2.89
N THR A 44 9.13 -9.42 -4.03
CA THR A 44 9.56 -8.35 -4.95
C THR A 44 8.80 -7.09 -4.53
N VAL A 45 9.52 -6.06 -4.15
CA VAL A 45 8.93 -4.84 -3.58
C VAL A 45 9.23 -3.62 -4.44
N GLY A 46 8.40 -2.60 -4.30
CA GLY A 46 8.54 -1.34 -5.03
C GLY A 46 9.42 -0.35 -4.28
N GLY A 47 10.56 -0.01 -4.87
CA GLY A 47 11.45 1.02 -4.37
C GLY A 47 11.10 2.40 -4.94
N ILE A 48 12.05 3.33 -4.86
CA ILE A 48 11.88 4.72 -5.31
C ILE A 48 11.56 4.76 -6.81
N GLY A 49 10.65 5.64 -7.20
CA GLY A 49 10.32 5.88 -8.60
C GLY A 49 9.33 4.90 -9.22
N THR A 50 8.94 3.85 -8.49
CA THR A 50 7.93 2.91 -8.98
C THR A 50 6.53 3.53 -8.82
N SER A 51 5.55 2.96 -9.54
CA SER A 51 4.15 3.35 -9.35
C SER A 51 3.68 3.04 -7.93
N ALA A 52 4.23 2.00 -7.30
CA ALA A 52 3.93 1.67 -5.90
C ALA A 52 4.43 2.78 -4.95
N ASP A 53 5.63 3.31 -5.20
CA ASP A 53 6.17 4.43 -4.44
C ASP A 53 5.23 5.64 -4.50
N GLY A 54 4.78 5.97 -5.71
CA GLY A 54 3.82 7.05 -5.92
C GLY A 54 2.49 6.81 -5.20
N PHE A 55 1.99 5.58 -5.25
CA PHE A 55 0.76 5.21 -4.56
C PHE A 55 0.89 5.36 -3.04
N ILE A 56 1.99 4.87 -2.46
CA ILE A 56 2.23 4.98 -1.02
C ILE A 56 2.27 6.45 -0.59
N LYS A 57 2.95 7.30 -1.36
CA LYS A 57 3.00 8.74 -1.08
C LYS A 57 1.62 9.38 -1.16
N MET A 58 0.81 8.93 -2.11
CA MET A 58 -0.57 9.42 -2.26
C MET A 58 -1.41 9.14 -1.02
N THR A 59 -1.16 8.01 -0.33
CA THR A 59 -1.87 7.66 0.90
C THR A 59 -1.37 8.41 2.13
N GLY A 60 -0.28 9.17 2.00
CA GLY A 60 0.38 9.82 3.13
C GLY A 60 1.33 8.93 3.89
N GLY A 61 1.57 7.71 3.41
CA GLY A 61 2.51 6.78 4.01
C GLY A 61 3.96 7.04 3.62
N ILE A 62 4.86 6.36 4.30
CA ILE A 62 6.30 6.39 4.00
C ILE A 62 6.67 5.06 3.37
N ASN A 63 7.28 5.08 2.18
CA ASN A 63 7.78 3.87 1.56
C ASN A 63 9.08 3.45 2.26
N VAL A 64 9.05 2.34 3.00
CA VAL A 64 10.23 1.86 3.73
C VAL A 64 11.32 1.31 2.81
N MET A 65 10.98 1.00 1.57
CA MET A 65 11.94 0.52 0.57
C MET A 65 12.50 1.69 -0.23
N ASP A 66 13.17 2.61 0.46
CA ASP A 66 13.68 3.86 -0.10
C ASP A 66 15.19 3.84 -0.35
N SER A 67 15.85 2.69 -0.18
CA SER A 67 17.28 2.55 -0.39
C SER A 67 17.68 2.16 -1.82
N PHE A 68 16.69 1.91 -2.69
CA PHE A 68 16.95 1.51 -4.09
C PHE A 68 15.84 2.02 -5.00
N GLU A 69 16.13 2.05 -6.28
CA GLU A 69 15.18 2.43 -7.32
C GLU A 69 14.61 1.18 -8.01
N GLY A 70 13.35 1.24 -8.41
CA GLY A 70 12.71 0.19 -9.18
C GLY A 70 12.21 -0.97 -8.32
N TRP A 71 11.86 -2.05 -8.99
CA TRP A 71 11.33 -3.26 -8.35
C TRP A 71 12.48 -4.23 -8.09
N LYS A 72 12.61 -4.70 -6.85
CA LYS A 72 13.68 -5.65 -6.49
C LYS A 72 13.19 -6.68 -5.48
N PRO A 73 13.70 -7.92 -5.55
CA PRO A 73 13.53 -8.87 -4.46
C PRO A 73 14.34 -8.40 -3.25
N VAL A 74 13.81 -8.59 -2.06
CA VAL A 74 14.49 -8.17 -0.82
C VAL A 74 14.62 -9.34 0.15
N SER A 75 15.64 -9.28 1.01
CA SER A 75 15.88 -10.32 2.01
C SER A 75 14.97 -10.16 3.22
N THR A 76 14.82 -11.23 3.99
CA THR A 76 14.09 -11.20 5.25
C THR A 76 14.70 -10.17 6.21
N GLU A 77 16.02 -10.09 6.28
CA GLU A 77 16.70 -9.15 7.15
C GLU A 77 16.39 -7.70 6.79
N SER A 78 16.35 -7.38 5.48
CA SER A 78 16.00 -6.04 5.01
C SER A 78 14.57 -5.66 5.42
N ILE A 79 13.66 -6.62 5.38
CA ILE A 79 12.26 -6.39 5.75
C ILE A 79 12.14 -6.17 7.25
N ILE A 80 12.83 -6.97 8.06
CA ILE A 80 12.83 -6.83 9.52
C ILE A 80 13.41 -5.47 9.92
N GLU A 81 14.50 -5.07 9.29
CA GLU A 81 15.13 -3.78 9.54
C GLU A 81 14.22 -2.62 9.15
N ALA A 82 13.53 -2.72 8.02
CA ALA A 82 12.61 -1.70 7.56
C ALA A 82 11.37 -1.59 8.46
N SER A 83 10.95 -2.69 9.04
CA SER A 83 9.85 -2.75 10.02
C SER A 83 8.55 -2.07 9.52
N PRO A 84 7.95 -2.52 8.40
CA PRO A 84 6.74 -1.87 7.89
C PRO A 84 5.55 -2.06 8.83
N ASP A 85 4.78 -0.99 9.01
CA ASP A 85 3.54 -1.01 9.79
C ASP A 85 2.38 -1.56 8.97
N PHE A 86 2.42 -1.36 7.64
CA PHE A 86 1.43 -1.83 6.69
C PHE A 86 2.13 -2.48 5.50
N ILE A 87 1.53 -3.54 4.99
CA ILE A 87 1.97 -4.20 3.76
C ILE A 87 0.80 -4.16 2.79
N ILE A 88 1.05 -3.67 1.57
CA ILE A 88 0.07 -3.67 0.49
C ILE A 88 0.54 -4.69 -0.54
N ILE A 89 -0.37 -5.53 -1.01
CA ILE A 89 -0.07 -6.52 -2.04
C ILE A 89 -1.19 -6.51 -3.07
N SER A 90 -0.84 -6.73 -4.34
CA SER A 90 -1.86 -6.88 -5.38
C SER A 90 -2.60 -8.20 -5.18
N ASN A 91 -3.88 -8.23 -5.56
CA ASN A 91 -4.67 -9.46 -5.49
C ASN A 91 -4.00 -10.60 -6.26
N ARG A 92 -3.37 -10.29 -7.37
CA ARG A 92 -2.65 -11.27 -8.18
C ARG A 92 -1.46 -11.85 -7.41
N GLY A 93 -0.69 -11.01 -6.72
CA GLY A 93 0.43 -11.45 -5.89
C GLY A 93 -0.01 -12.29 -4.71
N LEU A 94 -1.20 -12.01 -4.18
CA LEU A 94 -1.76 -12.76 -3.05
C LEU A 94 -2.29 -14.13 -3.45
N SER A 95 -2.62 -14.36 -4.72
CA SER A 95 -3.35 -15.55 -5.16
C SER A 95 -2.72 -16.89 -4.72
N SER A 96 -1.40 -16.94 -4.61
CA SER A 96 -0.66 -18.14 -4.18
C SER A 96 -0.89 -18.45 -2.71
N PHE A 97 -1.30 -17.49 -1.90
CA PHE A 97 -1.45 -17.61 -0.45
C PHE A 97 -2.91 -17.71 -0.02
N LYS A 98 -3.83 -17.42 -0.92
CA LYS A 98 -5.30 -17.43 -0.72
C LYS A 98 -5.79 -16.30 0.19
N THR A 99 -5.17 -16.04 1.33
CA THR A 99 -5.61 -15.00 2.28
C THR A 99 -4.42 -14.16 2.76
N VAL A 100 -4.71 -12.95 3.24
CA VAL A 100 -3.70 -12.07 3.81
C VAL A 100 -3.14 -12.65 5.10
N GLU A 101 -3.95 -13.38 5.86
CA GLU A 101 -3.52 -14.03 7.09
C GLU A 101 -2.45 -15.09 6.81
N LYS A 102 -2.62 -15.88 5.77
CA LYS A 102 -1.62 -16.88 5.35
C LYS A 102 -0.35 -16.22 4.85
N LEU A 103 -0.47 -15.14 4.11
CA LEU A 103 0.69 -14.37 3.66
C LEU A 103 1.48 -13.84 4.87
N GLY A 104 0.80 -13.31 5.87
CA GLY A 104 1.43 -12.78 7.08
C GLY A 104 2.18 -13.82 7.88
N GLN A 105 1.86 -15.10 7.72
CA GLN A 105 2.56 -16.20 8.37
C GLN A 105 3.83 -16.64 7.64
N HIS A 106 4.09 -16.08 6.45
CA HIS A 106 5.29 -16.42 5.69
C HIS A 106 6.55 -16.04 6.47
N PRO A 107 7.59 -16.89 6.46
CA PRO A 107 8.80 -16.63 7.27
C PRO A 107 9.46 -15.27 7.01
N THR A 108 9.31 -14.70 5.80
CA THR A 108 9.89 -13.40 5.47
C THR A 108 9.11 -12.24 6.07
N LEU A 109 7.84 -12.43 6.41
CA LEU A 109 6.95 -11.35 6.83
C LEU A 109 6.47 -11.46 8.29
N VAL A 110 6.53 -12.65 8.86
CA VAL A 110 5.91 -12.97 10.16
C VAL A 110 6.40 -12.06 11.31
N PHE A 111 7.62 -11.55 11.21
CA PHE A 111 8.20 -10.71 12.26
C PHE A 111 7.92 -9.22 12.08
N THR A 112 7.21 -8.83 11.02
CA THR A 112 6.88 -7.41 10.80
C THR A 112 5.73 -6.95 11.68
N PRO A 113 5.70 -5.68 12.09
CA PRO A 113 4.52 -5.13 12.77
C PRO A 113 3.24 -5.31 11.95
N ALA A 114 3.33 -5.17 10.62
CA ALA A 114 2.18 -5.34 9.73
C ALA A 114 1.55 -6.72 9.87
N SER A 115 2.36 -7.77 9.96
CA SER A 115 1.84 -9.13 10.13
C SER A 115 1.28 -9.36 11.55
N LYS A 116 1.97 -8.85 12.55
CA LYS A 116 1.54 -9.00 13.95
C LYS A 116 0.22 -8.32 14.24
N GLU A 117 0.01 -7.14 13.64
CA GLU A 117 -1.20 -6.34 13.82
C GLU A 117 -2.27 -6.63 12.75
N ASN A 118 -2.01 -7.59 11.86
CA ASN A 118 -2.90 -7.95 10.76
C ASN A 118 -3.19 -6.77 9.82
N ASN A 119 -2.15 -6.02 9.49
CA ASN A 119 -2.21 -4.84 8.61
C ASN A 119 -1.68 -5.13 7.22
N ILE A 120 -2.13 -6.21 6.62
CA ILE A 120 -1.82 -6.56 5.24
C ILE A 120 -3.08 -6.31 4.41
N ILE A 121 -2.95 -5.46 3.39
CA ILE A 121 -4.07 -5.04 2.54
C ILE A 121 -3.85 -5.59 1.14
N ALA A 122 -4.81 -6.39 0.65
CA ALA A 122 -4.80 -6.87 -0.73
C ALA A 122 -5.75 -6.02 -1.56
N MET A 123 -5.28 -5.54 -2.71
CA MET A 123 -6.05 -4.67 -3.59
C MET A 123 -5.81 -5.01 -5.05
N ASP A 124 -6.72 -4.54 -5.91
CA ASP A 124 -6.56 -4.67 -7.36
C ASP A 124 -5.37 -3.82 -7.82
N GLY A 125 -4.35 -4.49 -8.36
CA GLY A 125 -3.14 -3.82 -8.85
C GLY A 125 -3.41 -2.80 -9.94
N MET A 126 -4.36 -3.04 -10.82
CA MET A 126 -4.73 -2.07 -11.86
C MET A 126 -5.33 -0.80 -11.27
N ALA A 127 -6.15 -0.94 -10.24
CA ALA A 127 -6.72 0.22 -9.55
C ALA A 127 -5.64 1.02 -8.83
N MET A 128 -4.67 0.36 -8.19
CA MET A 128 -3.61 1.03 -7.46
C MET A 128 -2.56 1.66 -8.38
N LEU A 129 -2.12 0.95 -9.39
CA LEU A 129 -0.94 1.31 -10.18
C LEU A 129 -1.26 1.99 -11.51
N GLY A 130 -2.54 2.04 -11.89
CA GLY A 130 -2.97 2.62 -13.16
C GLY A 130 -3.12 4.14 -13.17
N PHE A 131 -3.07 4.79 -12.02
CA PHE A 131 -3.22 6.24 -11.87
C PHE A 131 -4.49 6.81 -12.50
N GLY A 132 -5.58 6.02 -12.48
CA GLY A 132 -6.92 6.47 -12.89
C GLY A 132 -7.79 6.86 -11.69
N PRO A 133 -9.08 7.14 -11.90
CA PRO A 133 -10.01 7.50 -10.80
C PRO A 133 -10.07 6.44 -9.70
N ARG A 134 -9.96 5.16 -10.05
CA ARG A 134 -9.97 4.06 -9.08
C ARG A 134 -8.74 4.08 -8.17
N THR A 135 -7.64 4.66 -8.63
CA THR A 135 -6.42 4.79 -7.83
C THR A 135 -6.67 5.71 -6.63
N ILE A 136 -7.38 6.81 -6.83
CA ILE A 136 -7.72 7.76 -5.77
C ILE A 136 -8.63 7.10 -4.73
N THR A 137 -9.65 6.35 -5.18
CA THR A 137 -10.54 5.61 -4.29
C THR A 137 -9.75 4.60 -3.46
N SER A 138 -8.84 3.85 -4.10
CA SER A 138 -8.00 2.87 -3.42
C SER A 138 -7.07 3.52 -2.40
N ALA A 139 -6.46 4.65 -2.75
CA ALA A 139 -5.58 5.39 -1.85
C ALA A 139 -6.35 5.89 -0.63
N LYS A 140 -7.59 6.35 -0.82
CA LYS A 140 -8.46 6.79 0.26
C LYS A 140 -8.76 5.63 1.22
N GLU A 141 -9.09 4.45 0.69
CA GLU A 141 -9.34 3.28 1.52
C GLU A 141 -8.13 2.90 2.38
N VAL A 142 -6.94 2.94 1.80
CA VAL A 142 -5.70 2.64 2.53
C VAL A 142 -5.44 3.70 3.61
N ALA A 143 -5.58 4.97 3.27
CA ALA A 143 -5.36 6.07 4.21
C ALA A 143 -6.34 6.00 5.40
N GLN A 144 -7.58 5.59 5.14
CA GLN A 144 -8.57 5.38 6.21
C GLN A 144 -8.16 4.25 7.16
N ARG A 145 -7.52 3.20 6.63
CA ARG A 145 -7.02 2.10 7.45
C ARG A 145 -5.92 2.58 8.40
N TYR A 146 -5.08 3.53 7.97
CA TYR A 146 -4.06 4.10 8.84
C TYR A 146 -4.68 4.80 10.07
N LEU A 147 -5.80 5.50 9.87
CA LEU A 147 -6.48 6.19 10.97
C LEU A 147 -7.13 5.21 11.95
N SER A 148 -7.73 4.13 11.45
CA SER A 148 -8.45 3.19 12.30
C SER A 148 -7.53 2.46 13.28
N GLU A 149 -6.23 2.39 13.03
CA GLU A 149 -5.26 1.81 13.95
C GLU A 149 -4.98 2.69 15.16
N ASN A 150 -5.20 3.99 15.02
CA ASN A 150 -4.94 4.95 16.10
C ASN A 150 -6.12 5.08 17.08
N GLU A 151 -7.20 4.37 16.79
CA GLU A 151 -8.38 4.31 17.65
C GLU A 151 -8.35 3.07 18.54
#